data_576ef4ef5d4d6c9f0ef57ee9d4f1d4f1
#
_entry.id   576ef4ef5d4d6c9f0ef57ee9d4f1d4f1
#
_cell.length_a   1.000
_cell.length_b   1.000
_cell.length_c   1.000
_cell.angle_alpha   90.00
_cell.angle_beta   90.00
_cell.angle_gamma   90.00
#
_symmetry.space_group_name_H-M   'P 1'
#
loop_
_entity.id
_entity.type
_entity.pdbx_description
1 polymer ?
#
loop_
_entity_poly.entity_id
_entity_poly.type
_entity_poly.pdbx_seq_one_letter_code
_entity_poly.pdbx_strand_id
1 'polypeptide(L)'
;MQGRSVLIVDNDREIVDLLSFFFEEHGFVVDTAVDGHTGFAMALQRKPDAIICDVIMDRMHGFEVIQKVRGRPELADTLLIMVSAKAYKPDMDRARALGADHFVVKPFRCDDLLKLVEGGTAVTTQ
;
A
#
# COMPACT_ATOMS: atom_id res chain seq x y z
N MET A 1 -8.57 19.93 11.40
CA MET A 1 -7.49 19.38 10.62
C MET A 1 -7.97 18.19 9.82
N GLN A 2 -7.51 18.07 8.61
CA GLN A 2 -7.89 16.96 7.76
C GLN A 2 -7.31 15.66 8.30
N GLY A 3 -8.10 14.62 8.27
CA GLY A 3 -7.60 13.30 8.54
C GLY A 3 -6.70 12.85 7.40
N ARG A 4 -5.74 11.99 7.72
CA ARG A 4 -4.91 11.41 6.66
C ARG A 4 -5.70 10.32 5.94
N SER A 5 -5.29 10.04 4.73
CA SER A 5 -5.99 9.06 3.90
C SER A 5 -5.09 7.91 3.49
N VAL A 6 -5.67 6.73 3.39
CA VAL A 6 -4.97 5.53 2.97
C VAL A 6 -5.83 4.78 1.97
N LEU A 7 -5.17 4.27 0.92
CA LEU A 7 -5.82 3.42 -0.07
C LEU A 7 -5.27 2.01 0.11
N ILE A 8 -6.17 1.04 0.28
CA ILE A 8 -5.81 -0.35 0.47
C ILE A 8 -6.17 -1.12 -0.80
N VAL A 9 -5.18 -1.74 -1.42
CA VAL A 9 -5.35 -2.47 -2.68
C VAL A 9 -4.96 -3.92 -2.45
N ASP A 10 -5.95 -4.81 -2.38
CA ASP A 10 -5.72 -6.22 -2.11
C ASP A 10 -6.96 -6.99 -2.56
N ASN A 11 -6.77 -8.13 -3.19
CA ASN A 11 -7.91 -8.95 -3.59
C ASN A 11 -8.39 -9.88 -2.47
N ASP A 12 -7.71 -9.90 -1.33
CA ASP A 12 -8.15 -10.66 -0.16
C ASP A 12 -9.09 -9.79 0.66
N ARG A 13 -10.37 -10.12 0.60
CA ARG A 13 -11.42 -9.34 1.25
C ARG A 13 -11.23 -9.23 2.75
N GLU A 14 -10.74 -10.30 3.37
CA GLU A 14 -10.53 -10.29 4.81
C GLU A 14 -9.46 -9.28 5.21
N ILE A 15 -8.39 -9.21 4.42
CA ILE A 15 -7.33 -8.24 4.68
C ILE A 15 -7.83 -6.82 4.47
N VAL A 16 -8.59 -6.60 3.39
CA VAL A 16 -9.16 -5.28 3.11
C VAL A 16 -10.05 -4.84 4.27
N ASP A 17 -10.92 -5.73 4.74
CA ASP A 17 -11.84 -5.39 5.83
C ASP A 17 -11.09 -5.13 7.13
N LEU A 18 -10.11 -5.96 7.45
CA LEU A 18 -9.31 -5.81 8.66
C LEU A 18 -8.57 -4.48 8.67
N LEU A 19 -7.87 -4.17 7.59
CA LEU A 19 -7.10 -2.94 7.51
C LEU A 19 -8.00 -1.71 7.47
N SER A 20 -9.14 -1.81 6.78
CA SER A 20 -10.08 -0.69 6.72
C SER A 20 -10.57 -0.34 8.11
N PHE A 21 -11.02 -1.35 8.86
CA PHE A 21 -11.49 -1.13 10.22
C PHE A 21 -10.39 -0.53 11.09
N PHE A 22 -9.20 -1.12 11.02
CA PHE A 22 -8.08 -0.68 11.83
C PHE A 22 -7.72 0.79 11.57
N PHE A 23 -7.58 1.16 10.29
CA PHE A 23 -7.18 2.52 9.97
C PHE A 23 -8.30 3.53 10.24
N GLU A 24 -9.56 3.14 10.03
CA GLU A 24 -10.67 4.01 10.37
C GLU A 24 -10.72 4.29 11.88
N GLU A 25 -10.42 3.28 12.70
CA GLU A 25 -10.35 3.45 14.14
C GLU A 25 -9.25 4.42 14.56
N HIS A 26 -8.25 4.58 13.72
CA HIS A 26 -7.14 5.50 14.00
C HIS A 26 -7.31 6.84 13.28
N GLY A 27 -8.50 7.14 12.82
CA GLY A 27 -8.82 8.45 12.29
C GLY A 27 -8.49 8.66 10.81
N PHE A 28 -8.20 7.59 10.08
CA PHE A 28 -7.89 7.71 8.66
C PHE A 28 -9.15 7.66 7.81
N VAL A 29 -9.12 8.37 6.69
CA VAL A 29 -10.09 8.18 5.63
C VAL A 29 -9.58 7.03 4.77
N VAL A 30 -10.39 5.98 4.61
CA VAL A 30 -9.95 4.75 3.94
C VAL A 30 -10.72 4.55 2.65
N ASP A 31 -9.98 4.33 1.56
CA ASP A 31 -10.54 3.85 0.30
C ASP A 31 -9.97 2.47 0.04
N THR A 32 -10.70 1.65 -0.69
CA THR A 32 -10.26 0.27 -0.96
C THR A 32 -10.45 -0.08 -2.42
N ALA A 33 -9.62 -0.98 -2.91
CA ALA A 33 -9.74 -1.53 -4.25
C ALA A 33 -9.32 -2.99 -4.21
N VAL A 34 -9.95 -3.82 -5.02
CA VAL A 34 -9.67 -5.26 -5.00
C VAL A 34 -8.74 -5.69 -6.13
N ASP A 35 -8.32 -4.76 -6.97
CA ASP A 35 -7.34 -5.05 -8.02
C ASP A 35 -6.51 -3.80 -8.30
N GLY A 36 -5.39 -4.00 -8.99
CA GLY A 36 -4.46 -2.92 -9.24
C GLY A 36 -4.96 -1.85 -10.19
N HIS A 37 -5.76 -2.25 -11.17
CA HIS A 37 -6.30 -1.30 -12.13
C HIS A 37 -7.22 -0.29 -11.43
N THR A 38 -8.17 -0.79 -10.64
CA THR A 38 -9.06 0.06 -9.86
C THR A 38 -8.27 0.87 -8.84
N GLY A 39 -7.28 0.23 -8.21
CA GLY A 39 -6.45 0.91 -7.21
C GLY A 39 -5.73 2.10 -7.78
N PHE A 40 -5.12 1.95 -8.96
CA PHE A 40 -4.42 3.06 -9.58
C PHE A 40 -5.38 4.20 -9.94
N ALA A 41 -6.55 3.85 -10.50
CA ALA A 41 -7.56 4.86 -10.84
C ALA A 41 -7.99 5.64 -9.61
N MET A 42 -8.20 4.93 -8.49
CA MET A 42 -8.57 5.59 -7.24
C MET A 42 -7.46 6.46 -6.69
N ALA A 43 -6.21 6.01 -6.83
CA ALA A 43 -5.07 6.80 -6.38
C ALA A 43 -5.01 8.13 -7.11
N LEU A 44 -5.25 8.12 -8.41
CA LEU A 44 -5.26 9.37 -9.19
C LEU A 44 -6.38 10.29 -8.76
N GLN A 45 -7.54 9.73 -8.45
CA GLN A 45 -8.72 10.51 -8.09
C GLN A 45 -8.62 11.05 -6.66
N ARG A 46 -8.16 10.21 -5.73
CA ARG A 46 -8.18 10.54 -4.30
C ARG A 46 -6.87 11.11 -3.79
N LYS A 47 -5.77 10.83 -4.46
CA LYS A 47 -4.44 11.27 -4.04
C LYS A 47 -4.19 10.98 -2.56
N PRO A 48 -4.20 9.70 -2.17
CA PRO A 48 -4.06 9.33 -0.76
C PRO A 48 -2.66 9.65 -0.24
N ASP A 49 -2.56 9.77 1.07
CA ASP A 49 -1.27 9.96 1.71
C ASP A 49 -0.43 8.69 1.62
N ALA A 50 -1.08 7.53 1.68
CA ALA A 50 -0.37 6.25 1.60
C ALA A 50 -1.19 5.23 0.82
N ILE A 51 -0.50 4.33 0.14
CA ILE A 51 -1.10 3.19 -0.54
C ILE A 51 -0.49 1.93 0.06
N ILE A 52 -1.34 1.00 0.48
CA ILE A 52 -0.92 -0.33 0.93
C ILE A 52 -1.41 -1.30 -0.13
N CYS A 53 -0.50 -1.91 -0.85
CA CYS A 53 -0.82 -2.67 -2.05
C CYS A 53 -0.19 -4.06 -2.02
N ASP A 54 -1.01 -5.08 -2.26
CA ASP A 54 -0.53 -6.45 -2.41
C ASP A 54 0.31 -6.57 -3.68
N VAL A 55 1.34 -7.40 -3.62
CA VAL A 55 2.21 -7.63 -4.78
C VAL A 55 1.50 -8.48 -5.84
N ILE A 56 0.77 -9.51 -5.42
CA ILE A 56 0.15 -10.44 -6.36
C ILE A 56 -1.35 -10.23 -6.39
N MET A 57 -1.85 -9.75 -7.53
CA MET A 57 -3.27 -9.50 -7.72
C MET A 57 -3.67 -9.92 -9.13
N ASP A 58 -4.99 -10.07 -9.35
CA ASP A 58 -5.50 -10.62 -10.60
C ASP A 58 -5.28 -9.71 -11.79
N ARG A 59 -5.80 -8.50 -11.77
CA ARG A 59 -5.88 -7.69 -12.99
C ARG A 59 -4.63 -6.89 -13.28
N MET A 60 -4.01 -6.36 -12.26
CA MET A 60 -2.77 -5.61 -12.43
C MET A 60 -1.84 -5.99 -11.29
N HIS A 61 -0.70 -6.54 -11.65
CA HIS A 61 0.30 -6.96 -10.66
C HIS A 61 0.80 -5.76 -9.88
N GLY A 62 1.13 -5.99 -8.59
CA GLY A 62 1.59 -4.91 -7.73
C GLY A 62 2.77 -4.13 -8.27
N PHE A 63 3.69 -4.78 -8.98
CA PHE A 63 4.81 -4.06 -9.58
C PHE A 63 4.35 -3.06 -10.63
N GLU A 64 3.31 -3.38 -11.38
CA GLU A 64 2.73 -2.44 -12.34
C GLU A 64 2.11 -1.24 -11.63
N VAL A 65 1.50 -1.48 -10.47
CA VAL A 65 0.94 -0.39 -9.68
C VAL A 65 2.05 0.57 -9.26
N ILE A 66 3.19 0.04 -8.79
CA ILE A 66 4.33 0.88 -8.41
C ILE A 66 4.76 1.74 -9.58
N GLN A 67 4.94 1.12 -10.75
CA GLN A 67 5.39 1.83 -11.94
C GLN A 67 4.43 2.94 -12.32
N LYS A 68 3.14 2.65 -12.32
CA LYS A 68 2.14 3.64 -12.71
C LYS A 68 2.04 4.78 -11.71
N VAL A 69 2.09 4.46 -10.42
CA VAL A 69 2.03 5.50 -9.39
C VAL A 69 3.26 6.39 -9.48
N ARG A 70 4.44 5.80 -9.61
CA ARG A 70 5.68 6.59 -9.66
C ARG A 70 5.84 7.33 -10.98
N GLY A 71 5.08 6.96 -12.01
CA GLY A 71 5.07 7.69 -13.27
C GLY A 71 4.18 8.94 -13.26
N ARG A 72 3.46 9.20 -12.16
CA ARG A 72 2.54 10.33 -12.08
C ARG A 72 3.06 11.36 -11.09
N PRO A 73 3.39 12.57 -11.55
CA PRO A 73 3.91 13.61 -10.65
C PRO A 73 2.96 13.95 -9.51
N GLU A 74 1.65 13.87 -9.73
CA GLU A 74 0.68 14.20 -8.68
C GLU A 74 0.68 13.18 -7.54
N LEU A 75 1.34 12.03 -7.72
CA LEU A 75 1.46 11.00 -6.68
C LEU A 75 2.89 10.88 -6.16
N ALA A 76 3.74 11.87 -6.45
CA ALA A 76 5.15 11.78 -6.09
C ALA A 76 5.38 11.62 -4.58
N ASP A 77 4.53 12.24 -3.78
CA ASP A 77 4.70 12.22 -2.32
C ASP A 77 3.86 11.14 -1.64
N THR A 78 3.13 10.35 -2.41
CA THR A 78 2.33 9.26 -1.83
C THR A 78 3.27 8.16 -1.33
N LEU A 79 3.10 7.78 -0.07
CA LEU A 79 3.88 6.68 0.50
C LEU A 79 3.36 5.37 -0.08
N LEU A 80 4.26 4.52 -0.57
CA LEU A 80 3.87 3.29 -1.22
C LEU A 80 4.44 2.10 -0.47
N ILE A 81 3.54 1.32 0.15
CA ILE A 81 3.89 0.14 0.94
C ILE A 81 3.40 -1.09 0.20
N MET A 82 4.31 -1.98 -0.17
CA MET A 82 3.96 -3.23 -0.81
C MET A 82 3.87 -4.32 0.24
N VAL A 83 2.92 -5.23 0.07
CA VAL A 83 2.68 -6.33 1.00
C VAL A 83 2.71 -7.63 0.21
N SER A 84 3.39 -8.64 0.72
CA SER A 84 3.53 -9.91 0.03
C SER A 84 3.49 -11.07 0.99
N ALA A 85 2.96 -12.21 0.53
CA ALA A 85 2.97 -13.44 1.31
C ALA A 85 4.37 -14.05 1.38
N LYS A 86 5.31 -13.59 0.55
CA LYS A 86 6.64 -14.19 0.46
C LYS A 86 7.73 -13.16 0.68
N ALA A 87 8.74 -13.56 1.46
CA ALA A 87 9.95 -12.76 1.67
C ALA A 87 11.00 -13.10 0.61
N TYR A 88 10.63 -12.94 -0.66
CA TYR A 88 11.53 -13.28 -1.76
C TYR A 88 12.38 -12.07 -2.10
N LYS A 89 13.69 -12.18 -1.87
CA LYS A 89 14.57 -11.03 -1.97
C LYS A 89 14.55 -10.35 -3.35
N PRO A 90 14.58 -11.10 -4.48
CA PRO A 90 14.48 -10.43 -5.79
C PRO A 90 13.23 -9.58 -5.95
N ASP A 91 12.10 -10.03 -5.41
CA ASP A 91 10.86 -9.23 -5.47
C ASP A 91 10.97 -7.99 -4.60
N MET A 92 11.57 -8.12 -3.43
CA MET A 92 11.77 -6.98 -2.54
C MET A 92 12.68 -5.95 -3.17
N ASP A 93 13.76 -6.42 -3.79
CA ASP A 93 14.71 -5.54 -4.47
C ASP A 93 14.05 -4.86 -5.66
N ARG A 94 13.26 -5.60 -6.42
CA ARG A 94 12.55 -5.04 -7.57
C ARG A 94 11.54 -3.99 -7.17
N ALA A 95 10.77 -4.27 -6.12
CA ALA A 95 9.78 -3.30 -5.64
C ALA A 95 10.45 -2.00 -5.24
N ARG A 96 11.55 -2.10 -4.52
CA ARG A 96 12.32 -0.94 -4.09
C ARG A 96 12.88 -0.16 -5.28
N ALA A 97 13.45 -0.89 -6.24
CA ALA A 97 14.01 -0.26 -7.45
C ALA A 97 12.94 0.47 -8.25
N LEU A 98 11.71 -0.03 -8.26
CA LEU A 98 10.60 0.59 -8.96
C LEU A 98 10.01 1.79 -8.22
N GLY A 99 10.35 1.96 -6.95
CA GLY A 99 9.93 3.13 -6.20
C GLY A 99 9.03 2.88 -4.99
N ALA A 100 8.87 1.64 -4.56
CA ALA A 100 8.17 1.36 -3.31
C ALA A 100 8.99 1.86 -2.13
N ASP A 101 8.33 2.44 -1.16
CA ASP A 101 9.01 2.94 0.03
C ASP A 101 9.26 1.82 1.04
N HIS A 102 8.34 0.87 1.14
CA HIS A 102 8.44 -0.22 2.10
C HIS A 102 7.91 -1.50 1.49
N PHE A 103 8.42 -2.62 1.99
CA PHE A 103 7.97 -3.95 1.59
C PHE A 103 7.74 -4.74 2.87
N VAL A 104 6.51 -5.18 3.10
CA VAL A 104 6.10 -5.86 4.33
C VAL A 104 5.64 -7.27 3.98
N VAL A 105 6.07 -8.26 4.75
CA VAL A 105 5.75 -9.66 4.49
C VAL A 105 4.60 -10.10 5.38
N LYS A 106 3.64 -10.78 4.79
CA LYS A 106 2.52 -11.39 5.53
C LYS A 106 3.00 -12.63 6.28
N PRO A 107 2.47 -12.91 7.47
CA PRO A 107 1.51 -12.10 8.20
C PRO A 107 2.17 -10.88 8.82
N PHE A 108 1.46 -9.77 8.85
CA PHE A 108 1.96 -8.53 9.42
C PHE A 108 1.10 -8.13 10.62
N ARG A 109 1.61 -7.16 11.38
CA ARG A 109 0.82 -6.54 12.43
C ARG A 109 0.29 -5.22 11.90
N CYS A 110 -0.98 -4.95 12.16
CA CYS A 110 -1.57 -3.68 11.72
C CYS A 110 -0.81 -2.49 12.32
N ASP A 111 -0.34 -2.62 13.55
CA ASP A 111 0.45 -1.56 14.18
C ASP A 111 1.72 -1.24 13.41
N ASP A 112 2.35 -2.24 12.81
CA ASP A 112 3.56 -2.01 12.03
C ASP A 112 3.26 -1.18 10.79
N LEU A 113 2.15 -1.48 10.12
CA LEU A 113 1.74 -0.68 8.97
C LEU A 113 1.39 0.74 9.37
N LEU A 114 0.73 0.91 10.50
CA LEU A 114 0.39 2.23 10.99
C LEU A 114 1.64 3.07 11.24
N LYS A 115 2.66 2.46 11.85
CA LYS A 115 3.91 3.17 12.11
C LYS A 115 4.56 3.65 10.82
N LEU A 116 4.56 2.81 9.78
CA LEU A 116 5.11 3.20 8.50
C LEU A 116 4.33 4.35 7.87
N VAL A 117 3.00 4.25 7.91
CA VAL A 117 2.14 5.29 7.34
C VAL A 117 2.33 6.61 8.08
N GLU A 118 2.54 6.56 9.39
CA GLU A 118 2.74 7.77 10.19
C GLU A 118 4.16 8.32 10.11
N GLY A 119 5.01 7.69 9.31
CA GLY A 119 6.36 8.17 9.15
C GLY A 119 7.29 7.76 10.26
N GLY A 120 6.95 6.71 10.98
CA GLY A 120 7.80 6.20 12.04
C GLY A 120 9.03 5.50 11.49
N THR A 121 9.86 5.04 12.42
CA THR A 121 11.06 4.29 12.07
C THR A 121 10.69 3.02 11.33
N ALA A 122 11.45 2.69 10.32
CA ALA A 122 11.20 1.49 9.54
C ALA A 122 11.12 0.26 10.41
N VAL A 123 10.13 -0.57 10.15
CA VAL A 123 9.94 -1.83 10.84
C VAL A 123 10.79 -2.89 10.15
N THR A 124 11.39 -3.76 10.92
CA THR A 124 12.19 -4.83 10.35
C THR A 124 11.26 -5.94 9.86
N THR A 125 11.01 -5.96 8.58
CA THR A 125 10.08 -6.92 7.99
C THR A 125 10.68 -7.69 6.83
N GLN A 126 11.86 -7.40 6.46
CA GLN A 126 12.55 -8.10 5.36
C GLN A 126 13.43 -9.20 5.86
#